data_679cbadf8c8f47900eee30bb1617d8f5
#
_entry.id   679cbadf8c8f47900eee30bb1617d8f5
#
_cell.length_a   1.000
_cell.length_b   1.000
_cell.length_c   1.000
_cell.angle_alpha   90.00
_cell.angle_beta   90.00
_cell.angle_gamma   90.00
#
_symmetry.space_group_name_H-M   'P 1'
#
loop_
_entity.id
_entity.type
_entity.pdbx_description
1 polymer ?
#
loop_
_entity_poly.entity_id
_entity_poly.type
_entity_poly.pdbx_seq_one_letter_code
_entity_poly.pdbx_strand_id
1 'polypeptide(L)'
;MVALTIMMPVAVVPAAQADPCPDVDVVFARGTSEPVGIGRVGQAFTDSLQAQLGGRSVSTYAVNYPATYDFLGAADGAADATNHIAVTAAACPSTRFVLGGYSQGAAVVDMLVGIPPLGNKVGDIGSAPPLPGNLANRVAGLAVFGNPSTKFGIPITSAGGVFAGKGVDYCNDGDPICSRGRNPFAHTDYEKGPSPAEAAGFLAGLL
;
A
#
# COMPACT_ATOMS: atom_id res chain seq x y z
N MET A 1 -21.64 -11.55 -70.03
CA MET A 1 -21.64 -11.88 -68.61
C MET A 1 -20.62 -11.00 -67.93
N VAL A 2 -21.07 -10.00 -67.13
CA VAL A 2 -20.18 -9.09 -66.38
C VAL A 2 -20.15 -9.59 -64.95
N ALA A 3 -18.97 -10.01 -64.49
CA ALA A 3 -18.76 -10.43 -63.09
C ALA A 3 -18.61 -9.22 -62.18
N LEU A 4 -19.56 -9.05 -61.25
CA LEU A 4 -19.54 -7.99 -60.24
C LEU A 4 -18.73 -8.49 -59.05
N THR A 5 -17.51 -7.94 -58.87
CA THR A 5 -16.65 -8.28 -57.73
C THR A 5 -17.06 -7.40 -56.54
N ILE A 6 -17.65 -7.99 -55.52
CA ILE A 6 -18.02 -7.31 -54.26
C ILE A 6 -16.76 -7.24 -53.36
N MET A 7 -16.17 -6.06 -53.18
CA MET A 7 -15.15 -5.80 -52.17
C MET A 7 -15.84 -5.59 -50.81
N MET A 8 -15.63 -6.51 -49.87
CA MET A 8 -16.03 -6.33 -48.47
C MET A 8 -15.01 -5.43 -47.77
N PRO A 9 -15.47 -4.41 -47.02
CA PRO A 9 -14.55 -3.59 -46.20
C PRO A 9 -14.03 -4.43 -45.03
N VAL A 10 -12.71 -4.49 -44.87
CA VAL A 10 -12.05 -5.04 -43.68
C VAL A 10 -12.17 -4.00 -42.58
N ALA A 11 -12.95 -4.30 -41.55
CA ALA A 11 -13.02 -3.47 -40.34
C ALA A 11 -11.70 -3.61 -39.57
N VAL A 12 -10.90 -2.53 -39.51
CA VAL A 12 -9.75 -2.43 -38.63
C VAL A 12 -10.26 -2.18 -37.21
N VAL A 13 -10.23 -3.22 -36.38
CA VAL A 13 -10.51 -3.08 -34.94
C VAL A 13 -9.30 -2.36 -34.33
N PRO A 14 -9.47 -1.18 -33.69
CA PRO A 14 -8.36 -0.54 -32.99
C PRO A 14 -7.87 -1.48 -31.88
N ALA A 15 -6.56 -1.75 -31.86
CA ALA A 15 -5.94 -2.45 -30.75
C ALA A 15 -6.19 -1.63 -29.49
N ALA A 16 -6.77 -2.25 -28.45
CA ALA A 16 -6.86 -1.62 -27.14
C ALA A 16 -5.44 -1.29 -26.71
N GLN A 17 -5.12 0.01 -26.60
CA GLN A 17 -3.87 0.44 -26.00
C GLN A 17 -3.93 0.04 -24.53
N ALA A 18 -3.02 -0.82 -24.10
CA ALA A 18 -2.81 -1.05 -22.67
C ALA A 18 -2.47 0.30 -22.03
N ASP A 19 -3.09 0.62 -20.89
CA ASP A 19 -2.73 1.82 -20.14
C ASP A 19 -1.23 1.82 -19.89
N PRO A 20 -0.55 2.95 -20.09
CA PRO A 20 0.87 3.03 -19.86
C PRO A 20 1.20 2.65 -18.42
N CYS A 21 2.24 1.84 -18.21
CA CYS A 21 2.68 1.45 -16.88
C CYS A 21 2.97 2.68 -16.02
N PRO A 22 2.46 2.75 -14.78
CA PRO A 22 2.75 3.86 -13.89
C PRO A 22 4.23 3.83 -13.45
N ASP A 23 4.81 5.01 -13.20
CA ASP A 23 6.14 5.11 -12.60
C ASP A 23 6.13 4.57 -11.17
N VAL A 24 5.04 4.86 -10.45
CA VAL A 24 4.84 4.48 -9.05
C VAL A 24 3.46 3.87 -8.86
N ASP A 25 3.40 2.74 -8.17
CA ASP A 25 2.15 2.11 -7.74
C ASP A 25 2.07 2.09 -6.21
N VAL A 26 1.10 2.82 -5.66
CA VAL A 26 0.82 2.91 -4.23
C VAL A 26 -0.14 1.80 -3.84
N VAL A 27 0.36 0.79 -3.15
CA VAL A 27 -0.45 -0.31 -2.60
C VAL A 27 -0.81 0.03 -1.16
N PHE A 28 -2.07 0.39 -0.91
CA PHE A 28 -2.48 0.90 0.40
C PHE A 28 -3.59 0.06 1.03
N ALA A 29 -3.37 -0.35 2.29
CA ALA A 29 -4.33 -1.08 3.12
C ALA A 29 -5.01 -0.11 4.11
N ARG A 30 -6.34 -0.02 4.00
CA ARG A 30 -7.18 0.85 4.85
C ARG A 30 -7.26 0.36 6.30
N GLY A 31 -7.75 1.20 7.19
CA GLY A 31 -8.02 0.83 8.58
C GLY A 31 -9.32 0.04 8.77
N THR A 32 -9.50 -0.51 9.97
CA THR A 32 -10.70 -1.24 10.39
C THR A 32 -11.97 -0.41 10.20
N SER A 33 -12.99 -1.02 9.62
CA SER A 33 -14.31 -0.45 9.34
C SER A 33 -14.33 0.73 8.36
N GLU A 34 -13.21 1.07 7.72
CA GLU A 34 -13.26 2.02 6.61
C GLU A 34 -13.97 1.40 5.39
N PRO A 35 -14.70 2.19 4.62
CA PRO A 35 -15.31 1.75 3.36
C PRO A 35 -14.28 1.16 2.39
N VAL A 36 -14.72 0.31 1.47
CA VAL A 36 -13.86 -0.24 0.41
C VAL A 36 -13.18 0.90 -0.35
N GLY A 37 -11.88 0.78 -0.55
CA GLY A 37 -10.99 1.80 -1.10
C GLY A 37 -9.71 1.89 -0.29
N ILE A 38 -8.92 2.94 -0.50
CA ILE A 38 -7.66 3.18 0.23
C ILE A 38 -7.85 3.83 1.60
N GLY A 39 -9.08 4.17 1.98
CA GLY A 39 -9.38 4.87 3.22
C GLY A 39 -8.95 6.34 3.22
N ARG A 40 -9.32 7.07 4.30
CA ARG A 40 -9.07 8.52 4.39
C ARG A 40 -7.59 8.86 4.50
N VAL A 41 -6.87 8.10 5.30
CA VAL A 41 -5.42 8.29 5.49
C VAL A 41 -4.68 7.97 4.19
N GLY A 42 -5.06 6.89 3.51
CA GLY A 42 -4.49 6.50 2.22
C GLY A 42 -4.72 7.55 1.15
N GLN A 43 -5.91 8.15 1.10
CA GLN A 43 -6.23 9.23 0.15
C GLN A 43 -5.35 10.45 0.40
N ALA A 44 -5.30 10.95 1.65
CA ALA A 44 -4.47 12.10 2.00
C ALA A 44 -2.98 11.88 1.71
N PHE A 45 -2.48 10.69 1.97
CA PHE A 45 -1.11 10.31 1.66
C PHE A 45 -0.84 10.26 0.15
N THR A 46 -1.70 9.60 -0.62
CA THR A 46 -1.50 9.43 -2.07
C THR A 46 -1.60 10.75 -2.81
N ASP A 47 -2.57 11.62 -2.44
CA ASP A 47 -2.70 12.96 -3.01
C ASP A 47 -1.43 13.79 -2.76
N SER A 48 -0.90 13.72 -1.54
CA SER A 48 0.34 14.40 -1.16
C SER A 48 1.55 13.85 -1.92
N LEU A 49 1.64 12.54 -2.11
CA LEU A 49 2.73 11.91 -2.85
C LEU A 49 2.69 12.29 -4.33
N GLN A 50 1.52 12.22 -4.94
CA GLN A 50 1.34 12.61 -6.35
C GLN A 50 1.73 14.07 -6.58
N ALA A 51 1.36 14.97 -5.67
CA ALA A 51 1.73 16.39 -5.75
C ALA A 51 3.25 16.61 -5.67
N GLN A 52 3.97 15.77 -4.93
CA GLN A 52 5.42 15.91 -4.71
C GLN A 52 6.28 15.19 -5.75
N LEU A 53 5.71 14.31 -6.58
CA LEU A 53 6.46 13.52 -7.57
C LEU A 53 6.68 14.23 -8.92
N GLY A 54 6.30 15.52 -9.05
CA GLY A 54 6.73 16.36 -10.16
C GLY A 54 6.33 15.88 -11.56
N GLY A 55 5.13 15.29 -11.71
CA GLY A 55 4.58 14.84 -13.00
C GLY A 55 4.85 13.38 -13.33
N ARG A 56 5.47 12.60 -12.44
CA ARG A 56 5.54 11.13 -12.57
C ARG A 56 4.15 10.54 -12.42
N SER A 57 3.87 9.50 -13.18
CA SER A 57 2.57 8.82 -13.11
C SER A 57 2.47 7.96 -11.85
N VAL A 58 1.38 8.16 -11.10
CA VAL A 58 1.08 7.41 -9.87
C VAL A 58 -0.23 6.67 -10.05
N SER A 59 -0.19 5.36 -9.89
CA SER A 59 -1.40 4.54 -9.68
C SER A 59 -1.59 4.23 -8.20
N THR A 60 -2.82 3.86 -7.86
CA THR A 60 -3.17 3.50 -6.49
C THR A 60 -3.95 2.21 -6.50
N TYR A 61 -3.51 1.25 -5.72
CA TYR A 61 -4.20 -0.01 -5.47
C TYR A 61 -4.73 -0.06 -4.04
N ALA A 62 -6.04 -0.18 -3.91
CA ALA A 62 -6.69 -0.41 -2.62
C ALA A 62 -6.64 -1.91 -2.30
N VAL A 63 -5.89 -2.30 -1.28
CA VAL A 63 -5.79 -3.70 -0.84
C VAL A 63 -7.20 -4.23 -0.53
N ASN A 64 -7.55 -5.33 -1.20
CA ASN A 64 -8.85 -5.95 -1.08
C ASN A 64 -8.85 -6.97 0.07
N TYR A 65 -9.41 -6.56 1.20
CA TYR A 65 -9.57 -7.42 2.39
C TYR A 65 -10.76 -6.94 3.23
N PRO A 66 -11.27 -7.75 4.17
CA PRO A 66 -12.48 -7.40 4.92
C PRO A 66 -12.37 -6.10 5.73
N ALA A 67 -11.21 -5.81 6.33
CA ALA A 67 -10.97 -4.66 7.22
C ALA A 67 -12.03 -4.56 8.34
N THR A 68 -12.38 -5.69 8.93
CA THR A 68 -13.36 -5.80 10.03
C THR A 68 -12.66 -5.96 11.38
N TYR A 69 -13.44 -6.04 12.46
CA TYR A 69 -12.92 -6.38 13.79
C TYR A 69 -12.52 -7.85 13.93
N ASP A 70 -12.80 -8.70 12.94
CA ASP A 70 -12.10 -9.97 12.78
C ASP A 70 -10.74 -9.71 12.14
N PHE A 71 -9.73 -9.49 12.99
CA PHE A 71 -8.40 -9.10 12.57
C PHE A 71 -7.63 -10.20 11.81
N LEU A 72 -8.11 -11.46 11.81
CA LEU A 72 -7.53 -12.54 11.01
C LEU A 72 -7.52 -12.18 9.50
N GLY A 73 -8.50 -11.40 9.05
CA GLY A 73 -8.57 -10.89 7.69
C GLY A 73 -7.40 -10.01 7.25
N ALA A 74 -6.52 -9.58 8.16
CA ALA A 74 -5.32 -8.84 7.77
C ALA A 74 -4.35 -9.71 6.94
N ALA A 75 -4.30 -11.02 7.19
CA ALA A 75 -3.52 -11.96 6.40
C ALA A 75 -4.01 -12.07 4.94
N ASP A 76 -5.33 -12.00 4.72
CA ASP A 76 -5.92 -11.95 3.37
C ASP A 76 -5.47 -10.69 2.64
N GLY A 77 -5.38 -9.56 3.36
CA GLY A 77 -4.86 -8.30 2.83
C GLY A 77 -3.40 -8.40 2.38
N ALA A 78 -2.56 -9.06 3.16
CA ALA A 78 -1.16 -9.27 2.77
C ALA A 78 -1.04 -10.21 1.55
N ALA A 79 -1.88 -11.23 1.46
CA ALA A 79 -1.92 -12.12 0.29
C ALA A 79 -2.41 -11.38 -0.97
N ASP A 80 -3.45 -10.58 -0.86
CA ASP A 80 -3.98 -9.75 -1.95
C ASP A 80 -2.94 -8.75 -2.46
N ALA A 81 -2.30 -8.01 -1.55
CA ALA A 81 -1.23 -7.06 -1.89
C ALA A 81 -0.05 -7.76 -2.60
N THR A 82 0.37 -8.92 -2.11
CA THR A 82 1.44 -9.72 -2.73
C THR A 82 1.07 -10.11 -4.16
N ASN A 83 -0.16 -10.58 -4.37
CA ASN A 83 -0.65 -10.97 -5.69
C ASN A 83 -0.71 -9.77 -6.65
N HIS A 84 -1.25 -8.63 -6.21
CA HIS A 84 -1.28 -7.40 -7.00
C HIS A 84 0.13 -6.97 -7.43
N ILE A 85 1.07 -6.91 -6.48
CA ILE A 85 2.45 -6.54 -6.75
C ILE A 85 3.08 -7.50 -7.76
N ALA A 86 2.84 -8.81 -7.64
CA ALA A 86 3.38 -9.80 -8.56
C ALA A 86 2.86 -9.62 -9.99
N VAL A 87 1.55 -9.42 -10.16
CA VAL A 87 0.91 -9.20 -11.45
C VAL A 87 1.41 -7.91 -12.09
N THR A 88 1.41 -6.81 -11.33
CA THR A 88 1.87 -5.50 -11.82
C THR A 88 3.37 -5.52 -12.14
N ALA A 89 4.20 -6.14 -11.31
CA ALA A 89 5.64 -6.25 -11.58
C ALA A 89 5.96 -7.04 -12.85
N ALA A 90 5.15 -8.06 -13.16
CA ALA A 90 5.30 -8.85 -14.39
C ALA A 90 4.87 -8.06 -15.63
N ALA A 91 3.78 -7.32 -15.54
CA ALA A 91 3.27 -6.50 -16.65
C ALA A 91 4.07 -5.21 -16.86
N CYS A 92 4.56 -4.60 -15.77
CA CYS A 92 5.20 -3.29 -15.73
C CYS A 92 6.59 -3.37 -15.06
N PRO A 93 7.62 -3.82 -15.77
CA PRO A 93 8.94 -4.07 -15.18
C PRO A 93 9.66 -2.85 -14.59
N SER A 94 9.26 -1.63 -14.93
CA SER A 94 9.87 -0.38 -14.43
C SER A 94 9.12 0.22 -13.24
N THR A 95 7.86 -0.17 -12.98
CA THR A 95 7.04 0.38 -11.90
C THR A 95 7.69 0.13 -10.54
N ARG A 96 7.77 1.16 -9.70
CA ARG A 96 8.21 1.08 -8.30
C ARG A 96 7.01 1.04 -7.39
N PHE A 97 7.07 0.22 -6.33
CA PHE A 97 5.97 0.10 -5.38
C PHE A 97 6.23 0.92 -4.12
N VAL A 98 5.17 1.57 -3.64
CA VAL A 98 5.10 2.17 -2.31
C VAL A 98 4.05 1.40 -1.53
N LEU A 99 4.42 0.86 -0.38
CA LEU A 99 3.47 0.15 0.49
C LEU A 99 3.01 1.09 1.60
N GLY A 100 1.71 1.22 1.75
CA GLY A 100 1.12 2.06 2.78
C GLY A 100 0.04 1.33 3.57
N GLY A 101 -0.16 1.75 4.82
CA GLY A 101 -1.21 1.17 5.64
C GLY A 101 -1.57 2.01 6.87
N TYR A 102 -2.84 1.93 7.26
CA TYR A 102 -3.33 2.60 8.45
C TYR A 102 -3.94 1.58 9.41
N SER A 103 -3.55 1.63 10.70
CA SER A 103 -4.13 0.78 11.75
C SER A 103 -4.00 -0.72 11.42
N GLN A 104 -5.11 -1.46 11.23
CA GLN A 104 -5.10 -2.84 10.74
C GLN A 104 -4.36 -2.96 9.39
N GLY A 105 -4.48 -1.96 8.52
CA GLY A 105 -3.74 -1.92 7.26
C GLY A 105 -2.24 -1.75 7.45
N ALA A 106 -1.78 -1.09 8.52
CA ALA A 106 -0.36 -1.07 8.87
C ALA A 106 0.16 -2.47 9.22
N ALA A 107 -0.65 -3.27 9.92
CA ALA A 107 -0.33 -4.68 10.19
C ALA A 107 -0.22 -5.53 8.91
N VAL A 108 -1.02 -5.22 7.88
CA VAL A 108 -0.86 -5.83 6.54
C VAL A 108 0.52 -5.53 5.98
N VAL A 109 0.97 -4.26 6.04
CA VAL A 109 2.31 -3.87 5.56
C VAL A 109 3.41 -4.52 6.38
N ASP A 110 3.25 -4.60 7.71
CA ASP A 110 4.20 -5.30 8.59
C ASP A 110 4.45 -6.74 8.13
N MET A 111 3.37 -7.49 7.82
CA MET A 111 3.49 -8.87 7.30
C MET A 111 4.28 -8.91 5.98
N LEU A 112 4.02 -7.99 5.06
CA LEU A 112 4.70 -7.91 3.76
C LEU A 112 6.22 -7.71 3.89
N VAL A 113 6.67 -7.07 4.96
CA VAL A 113 8.10 -6.82 5.20
C VAL A 113 8.72 -7.73 6.26
N GLY A 114 7.96 -8.71 6.76
CA GLY A 114 8.42 -9.70 7.72
C GLY A 114 8.48 -9.21 9.16
N ILE A 115 7.74 -8.15 9.50
CA ILE A 115 7.56 -7.67 10.87
C ILE A 115 6.32 -8.35 11.47
N PRO A 116 6.41 -8.94 12.69
CA PRO A 116 5.26 -9.47 13.38
C PRO A 116 4.35 -8.31 13.88
N PRO A 117 3.11 -8.20 13.39
CA PRO A 117 2.26 -7.03 13.64
C PRO A 117 1.88 -6.79 15.10
N LEU A 118 1.89 -7.84 15.92
CA LEU A 118 1.64 -7.76 17.36
C LEU A 118 2.89 -8.04 18.19
N GLY A 119 4.07 -7.88 17.60
CA GLY A 119 5.34 -8.22 18.23
C GLY A 119 5.41 -9.71 18.57
N ASN A 120 5.96 -10.03 19.73
CA ASN A 120 6.04 -11.42 20.22
C ASN A 120 4.73 -11.93 20.85
N LYS A 121 3.65 -11.14 20.81
CA LYS A 121 2.35 -11.62 21.27
C LYS A 121 1.73 -12.53 20.20
N VAL A 122 1.29 -13.68 20.61
CA VAL A 122 0.37 -14.50 19.84
C VAL A 122 -0.98 -13.77 19.89
N GLY A 123 -1.42 -13.23 18.76
CA GLY A 123 -2.68 -12.49 18.65
C GLY A 123 -3.44 -12.92 17.40
N ASP A 124 -4.72 -12.59 17.39
CA ASP A 124 -5.64 -12.96 16.32
C ASP A 124 -5.63 -11.94 15.18
N ILE A 125 -4.46 -11.69 14.59
CA ILE A 125 -4.33 -10.80 13.42
C ILE A 125 -4.02 -11.55 12.11
N GLY A 126 -3.90 -12.85 12.21
CA GLY A 126 -3.47 -13.70 11.11
C GLY A 126 -1.96 -13.65 10.87
N SER A 127 -1.53 -14.38 9.86
CA SER A 127 -0.12 -14.45 9.45
C SER A 127 -0.05 -14.67 7.95
N ALA A 128 0.84 -13.95 7.28
CA ALA A 128 1.14 -14.14 5.88
C ALA A 128 2.67 -14.15 5.68
N PRO A 129 3.18 -14.87 4.67
CA PRO A 129 4.60 -14.81 4.34
C PRO A 129 5.00 -13.40 3.87
N PRO A 130 6.23 -12.96 4.14
CA PRO A 130 6.74 -11.71 3.59
C PRO A 130 6.86 -11.77 2.07
N LEU A 131 6.96 -10.59 1.44
CA LEU A 131 7.16 -10.48 0.00
C LEU A 131 8.37 -11.29 -0.46
N PRO A 132 8.24 -12.09 -1.53
CA PRO A 132 9.38 -12.72 -2.18
C PRO A 132 10.46 -11.70 -2.55
N GLY A 133 11.74 -12.06 -2.44
CA GLY A 133 12.87 -11.14 -2.61
C GLY A 133 12.89 -10.39 -3.93
N ASN A 134 12.47 -11.02 -5.03
CA ASN A 134 12.35 -10.38 -6.34
C ASN A 134 11.29 -9.25 -6.37
N LEU A 135 10.21 -9.38 -5.59
CA LEU A 135 9.17 -8.36 -5.45
C LEU A 135 9.60 -7.30 -4.42
N ALA A 136 10.17 -7.73 -3.30
CA ALA A 136 10.66 -6.84 -2.25
C ALA A 136 11.68 -5.81 -2.78
N ASN A 137 12.55 -6.20 -3.73
CA ASN A 137 13.50 -5.31 -4.39
C ASN A 137 12.82 -4.20 -5.23
N ARG A 138 11.55 -4.39 -5.60
CA ARG A 138 10.77 -3.40 -6.35
C ARG A 138 10.12 -2.36 -5.46
N VAL A 139 10.10 -2.58 -4.15
CA VAL A 139 9.55 -1.63 -3.17
C VAL A 139 10.52 -0.48 -2.97
N ALA A 140 10.04 0.73 -3.26
CA ALA A 140 10.78 1.97 -3.08
C ALA A 140 10.72 2.45 -1.62
N GLY A 141 9.55 2.30 -0.97
CA GLY A 141 9.41 2.75 0.40
C GLY A 141 8.11 2.32 1.06
N LEU A 142 8.02 2.58 2.36
CA LEU A 142 6.97 2.13 3.27
C LEU A 142 6.46 3.34 4.08
N ALA A 143 5.15 3.49 4.21
CA ALA A 143 4.53 4.51 5.06
C ALA A 143 3.39 3.90 5.87
N VAL A 144 3.52 3.86 7.18
CA VAL A 144 2.46 3.33 8.05
C VAL A 144 2.02 4.36 9.08
N PHE A 145 0.74 4.29 9.44
CA PHE A 145 0.08 5.24 10.33
C PHE A 145 -0.69 4.46 11.40
N GLY A 146 -0.47 4.80 12.68
CA GLY A 146 -1.12 4.10 13.79
C GLY A 146 -0.78 2.62 13.84
N ASN A 147 0.47 2.28 13.60
CA ASN A 147 0.94 0.91 13.46
C ASN A 147 0.93 0.16 14.79
N PRO A 148 0.21 -0.99 14.92
CA PRO A 148 0.15 -1.73 16.17
C PRO A 148 1.51 -2.32 16.60
N SER A 149 2.40 -2.70 15.69
CA SER A 149 3.71 -3.27 16.03
C SER A 149 4.61 -2.27 16.76
N THR A 150 4.45 -0.97 16.50
CA THR A 150 5.17 0.11 17.16
C THR A 150 4.95 0.12 18.68
N LYS A 151 3.74 -0.20 19.13
CA LYS A 151 3.40 -0.34 20.56
C LYS A 151 4.23 -1.43 21.26
N PHE A 152 4.71 -2.41 20.52
CA PHE A 152 5.54 -3.51 21.00
C PHE A 152 7.04 -3.26 20.78
N GLY A 153 7.41 -2.06 20.31
CA GLY A 153 8.81 -1.67 20.09
C GLY A 153 9.39 -2.19 18.77
N ILE A 154 8.53 -2.57 17.80
CA ILE A 154 8.94 -3.08 16.49
C ILE A 154 8.30 -2.21 15.40
N PRO A 155 8.68 -0.92 15.27
CA PRO A 155 8.13 -0.06 14.22
C PRO A 155 8.55 -0.51 12.83
N ILE A 156 7.83 -0.07 11.79
CA ILE A 156 8.17 -0.38 10.38
C ILE A 156 9.60 0.04 10.02
N THR A 157 10.13 1.05 10.68
CA THR A 157 11.50 1.53 10.49
C THR A 157 12.57 0.52 10.92
N SER A 158 12.19 -0.53 11.67
CA SER A 158 13.06 -1.64 12.04
C SER A 158 13.16 -2.73 10.96
N ALA A 159 12.42 -2.61 9.86
CA ALA A 159 12.50 -3.54 8.75
C ALA A 159 13.93 -3.59 8.19
N GLY A 160 14.45 -4.81 8.10
CA GLY A 160 15.83 -5.06 7.66
C GLY A 160 15.95 -5.36 6.16
N GLY A 161 17.16 -5.77 5.75
CA GLY A 161 17.42 -6.20 4.39
C GLY A 161 17.16 -5.10 3.36
N VAL A 162 16.39 -5.42 2.33
CA VAL A 162 16.06 -4.50 1.22
C VAL A 162 15.16 -3.35 1.64
N PHE A 163 14.55 -3.41 2.81
CA PHE A 163 13.67 -2.38 3.36
C PHE A 163 14.38 -1.40 4.31
N ALA A 164 15.63 -1.68 4.69
CA ALA A 164 16.38 -0.86 5.63
C ALA A 164 16.46 0.61 5.17
N GLY A 165 16.05 1.53 6.04
CA GLY A 165 16.04 2.98 5.76
C GLY A 165 14.95 3.45 4.79
N LYS A 166 14.00 2.59 4.40
CA LYS A 166 12.95 2.93 3.45
C LYS A 166 11.57 3.14 4.10
N GLY A 167 11.46 3.05 5.41
CA GLY A 167 10.19 3.12 6.12
C GLY A 167 10.03 4.37 6.97
N VAL A 168 8.80 4.88 7.05
CA VAL A 168 8.35 5.85 8.05
C VAL A 168 7.12 5.31 8.78
N ASP A 169 7.08 5.58 10.09
CA ASP A 169 6.06 5.06 11.00
C ASP A 169 5.52 6.22 11.85
N TYR A 170 4.28 6.61 11.58
CA TYR A 170 3.65 7.72 12.27
C TYR A 170 2.70 7.23 13.36
N CYS A 171 3.00 7.66 14.58
CA CYS A 171 2.15 7.42 15.75
C CYS A 171 1.80 8.76 16.39
N ASN A 172 0.55 9.21 16.22
CA ASN A 172 0.06 10.44 16.82
C ASN A 172 0.18 10.38 18.34
N ASP A 173 0.53 11.50 18.96
CA ASP A 173 0.66 11.55 20.41
C ASP A 173 -0.66 11.20 21.11
N GLY A 174 -0.61 10.21 21.97
CA GLY A 174 -1.78 9.68 22.67
C GLY A 174 -2.55 8.56 21.94
N ASP A 175 -2.17 8.16 20.72
CA ASP A 175 -2.81 7.06 20.00
C ASP A 175 -2.69 5.72 20.78
N PRO A 176 -3.81 5.06 21.13
CA PRO A 176 -3.79 3.83 21.92
C PRO A 176 -3.34 2.59 21.12
N ILE A 177 -3.30 2.64 19.80
CA ILE A 177 -2.96 1.49 18.96
C ILE A 177 -1.44 1.35 18.83
N CYS A 178 -0.74 2.43 18.52
CA CYS A 178 0.71 2.43 18.32
C CYS A 178 1.51 2.86 19.55
N SER A 179 0.84 3.34 20.63
CA SER A 179 1.49 3.78 21.87
C SER A 179 0.74 3.29 23.12
N ARG A 180 1.18 3.75 24.29
CA ARG A 180 0.45 3.57 25.56
C ARG A 180 -0.57 4.69 25.81
N GLY A 181 -0.86 5.50 24.81
CA GLY A 181 -1.84 6.58 24.87
C GLY A 181 -3.25 6.10 25.13
N ARG A 182 -4.17 7.05 25.40
CA ARG A 182 -5.57 6.78 25.71
C ARG A 182 -6.53 7.71 24.96
N ASN A 183 -6.03 8.41 23.94
CA ASN A 183 -6.84 9.30 23.12
C ASN A 183 -7.27 8.61 21.81
N PRO A 184 -8.52 8.09 21.70
CA PRO A 184 -8.98 7.41 20.50
C PRO A 184 -9.04 8.36 19.28
N PHE A 185 -9.21 9.66 19.48
CA PHE A 185 -9.21 10.65 18.40
C PHE A 185 -7.82 10.79 17.78
N ALA A 186 -6.74 10.63 18.55
CA ALA A 186 -5.39 10.62 18.00
C ALA A 186 -5.21 9.49 16.97
N HIS A 187 -5.93 8.36 17.16
CA HIS A 187 -5.92 7.26 16.20
C HIS A 187 -6.71 7.57 14.92
N THR A 188 -7.77 8.36 15.00
CA THR A 188 -8.69 8.59 13.87
C THR A 188 -8.40 9.85 13.06
N ASP A 189 -7.40 10.65 13.43
CA ASP A 189 -7.20 12.00 12.87
C ASP A 189 -5.89 12.15 12.07
N TYR A 190 -5.28 11.04 11.60
CA TYR A 190 -4.04 11.09 10.80
C TYR A 190 -4.18 11.92 9.54
N GLU A 191 -5.31 11.82 8.83
CA GLU A 191 -5.56 12.56 7.60
C GLU A 191 -5.70 14.07 7.81
N LYS A 192 -5.93 14.52 9.05
CA LYS A 192 -6.05 15.94 9.41
C LYS A 192 -4.73 16.57 9.84
N GLY A 193 -3.73 15.73 10.12
CA GLY A 193 -2.40 16.13 10.58
C GLY A 193 -1.38 16.23 9.44
N PRO A 194 -0.13 16.56 9.77
CA PRO A 194 0.95 16.69 8.79
C PRO A 194 1.49 15.34 8.29
N SER A 195 1.24 14.25 9.02
CA SER A 195 1.86 12.93 8.79
C SER A 195 1.73 12.41 7.35
N PRO A 196 0.57 12.52 6.64
CA PRO A 196 0.50 12.07 5.26
C PRO A 196 1.42 12.83 4.31
N ALA A 197 1.51 14.16 4.47
CA ALA A 197 2.38 14.99 3.64
C ALA A 197 3.86 14.78 3.95
N GLU A 198 4.23 14.58 5.22
CA GLU A 198 5.59 14.27 5.65
C GLU A 198 6.03 12.89 5.14
N ALA A 199 5.16 11.87 5.23
CA ALA A 199 5.40 10.56 4.65
C ALA A 199 5.62 10.64 3.15
N ALA A 200 4.79 11.41 2.46
CA ALA A 200 4.92 11.64 1.02
C ALA A 200 6.25 12.29 0.67
N GLY A 201 6.69 13.31 1.44
CA GLY A 201 7.98 13.97 1.24
C GLY A 201 9.17 13.03 1.42
N PHE A 202 9.13 12.20 2.47
CA PHE A 202 10.17 11.19 2.67
C PHE A 202 10.23 10.21 1.49
N LEU A 203 9.09 9.69 1.04
CA LEU A 203 9.06 8.71 -0.04
C LEU A 203 9.38 9.30 -1.40
N ALA A 204 9.01 10.55 -1.67
CA ALA A 204 9.41 11.24 -2.90
C ALA A 204 10.94 11.33 -3.03
N GLY A 205 11.66 11.41 -1.91
CA GLY A 205 13.12 11.39 -1.87
C GLY A 205 13.76 10.02 -2.16
N LEU A 206 12.98 8.93 -2.13
CA LEU A 206 13.41 7.56 -2.41
C LEU A 206 13.05 7.08 -3.82
N LEU A 207 12.15 7.78 -4.48
CA LEU A 207 11.62 7.49 -5.80
C LEU A 207 12.38 8.23 -6.89
#